data_a3623eff7819a622a2b907d164aa8fae
#
_entry.id   a3623eff7819a622a2b907d164aa8fae
#
_cell.length_a   1.000
_cell.length_b   1.000
_cell.length_c   1.000
_cell.angle_alpha   90.00
_cell.angle_beta   90.00
_cell.angle_gamma   90.00
#
_symmetry.space_group_name_H-M   'P 1'
#
loop_
_entity.id
_entity.type
_entity.pdbx_description
1 polymer ?
#
loop_
_entity_poly.entity_id
_entity_poly.type
_entity_poly.pdbx_seq_one_letter_code
_entity_poly.pdbx_strand_id
1 'polypeptide(L)'
;MTNNIIQYCPWIDCNVGCDFCFVHGQPDVDKVKSLQYILSLLKLPEAREADGFGLIGGEFFQNQLSSPSVKELFYELVDRILDMTVERNLPTFWIATSLIFKMDKELLPLLEHIQERQLLDRILLCTSWDSIYRFKSRRAEKLWECNVLRLHELYPELRIHVETVLTEHFMNLYLEGGYDKWEFEDRLGVRVDYLEPNTGFQGIKNFVDRVPNFLAKRATFLRFVREVVSTWPAQDKMDFLNPRIRSNVVYNIEDGEHHRIGDRHIIPIAQQPTNHRIKYGYSDSDRTMEDDYKLLRDSI
;
A
#
# COMPACT_ATOMS: atom_id res chain seq x y z
N MET A 1 16.01 -13.58 -6.31
CA MET A 1 16.69 -12.46 -5.64
C MET A 1 15.65 -11.81 -4.75
N THR A 2 15.92 -11.68 -3.46
CA THR A 2 15.04 -10.97 -2.52
C THR A 2 15.27 -9.48 -2.73
N ASN A 3 14.28 -8.74 -3.21
CA ASN A 3 14.36 -7.29 -3.34
C ASN A 3 14.34 -6.67 -1.95
N ASN A 4 15.37 -5.91 -1.62
CA ASN A 4 15.46 -5.18 -0.36
C ASN A 4 14.81 -3.80 -0.54
N ILE A 5 13.52 -3.72 -0.26
CA ILE A 5 12.75 -2.49 -0.39
C ILE A 5 12.58 -1.85 1.00
N ILE A 6 12.95 -0.59 1.12
CA ILE A 6 12.78 0.17 2.36
C ILE A 6 11.51 1.01 2.29
N GLN A 7 10.64 0.83 3.26
CA GLN A 7 9.43 1.65 3.43
C GLN A 7 9.57 2.50 4.70
N TYR A 8 9.45 3.79 4.56
CA TYR A 8 9.44 4.71 5.68
C TYR A 8 8.00 5.11 6.04
N CYS A 9 7.73 5.14 7.34
CA CYS A 9 6.44 5.54 7.88
C CYS A 9 6.60 6.82 8.72
N PRO A 10 6.52 8.02 8.12
CA PRO A 10 6.73 9.29 8.82
C PRO A 10 5.70 9.53 9.93
N TRP A 11 4.46 9.13 9.73
CA TRP A 11 3.37 9.19 10.70
C TRP A 11 2.22 8.27 10.31
N ILE A 12 1.30 8.08 11.23
CA ILE A 12 0.15 7.19 11.11
C ILE A 12 -1.19 7.93 11.17
N ASP A 13 -1.16 9.24 11.35
CA ASP A 13 -2.35 10.08 11.37
C ASP A 13 -3.11 10.00 10.05
N CYS A 14 -4.42 9.68 10.10
CA CYS A 14 -5.24 9.46 8.94
C CYS A 14 -6.74 9.65 9.26
N ASN A 15 -7.44 10.43 8.45
CA ASN A 15 -8.85 10.71 8.61
C ASN A 15 -9.77 9.82 7.74
N VAL A 16 -9.23 8.87 6.99
CA VAL A 16 -10.04 8.00 6.11
C VAL A 16 -10.85 6.99 6.91
N GLY A 17 -10.22 6.38 7.91
CA GLY A 17 -10.90 5.44 8.80
C GLY A 17 -11.30 4.13 8.11
N CYS A 18 -10.46 3.58 7.24
CA CYS A 18 -10.69 2.28 6.62
C CYS A 18 -10.90 1.19 7.67
N ASP A 19 -11.89 0.32 7.50
CA ASP A 19 -12.21 -0.71 8.49
C ASP A 19 -11.10 -1.75 8.67
N PHE A 20 -10.29 -1.99 7.64
CA PHE A 20 -9.15 -2.92 7.67
C PHE A 20 -7.83 -2.26 8.09
N CYS A 21 -7.82 -0.98 8.42
CA CYS A 21 -6.59 -0.25 8.70
C CYS A 21 -5.98 -0.67 10.04
N PHE A 22 -4.72 -1.06 10.01
CA PHE A 22 -3.98 -1.50 11.19
C PHE A 22 -3.41 -0.33 12.02
N VAL A 23 -3.39 0.89 11.46
CA VAL A 23 -2.86 2.07 12.16
C VAL A 23 -3.91 2.80 13.02
N HIS A 24 -5.17 2.33 13.00
CA HIS A 24 -6.22 2.95 13.80
C HIS A 24 -5.96 2.90 15.30
N GLY A 25 -6.12 4.05 15.94
CA GLY A 25 -6.02 4.16 17.41
C GLY A 25 -4.58 4.23 17.92
N GLN A 26 -3.61 4.39 17.04
CA GLN A 26 -2.23 4.65 17.43
C GLN A 26 -2.06 6.12 17.85
N PRO A 27 -1.14 6.43 18.79
CA PRO A 27 -0.87 7.80 19.20
C PRO A 27 -0.31 8.62 18.02
N ASP A 28 -0.58 9.92 18.02
CA ASP A 28 0.05 10.84 17.08
C ASP A 28 1.54 10.99 17.40
N VAL A 29 2.35 11.12 16.36
CA VAL A 29 3.80 11.27 16.49
C VAL A 29 4.22 12.72 16.24
N ASP A 30 5.33 13.13 16.83
CA ASP A 30 5.99 14.39 16.50
C ASP A 30 6.56 14.29 15.07
N LYS A 31 5.81 14.83 14.10
CA LYS A 31 6.14 14.73 12.67
C LYS A 31 7.51 15.33 12.33
N VAL A 32 7.92 16.39 13.02
CA VAL A 32 9.23 17.02 12.79
C VAL A 32 10.35 16.08 13.21
N LYS A 33 10.28 15.54 14.42
CA LYS A 33 11.28 14.56 14.89
C LYS A 33 11.32 13.33 14.03
N SER A 34 10.15 12.83 13.64
CA SER A 34 9.97 11.71 12.77
C SER A 34 10.68 11.88 11.43
N LEU A 35 10.41 12.98 10.73
CA LEU A 35 11.05 13.28 9.45
C LEU A 35 12.55 13.47 9.58
N GLN A 36 13.03 14.19 10.61
CA GLN A 36 14.45 14.33 10.89
C GLN A 36 15.14 12.99 11.14
N TYR A 37 14.48 12.10 11.84
CA TYR A 37 14.98 10.75 12.08
C TYR A 37 15.09 9.95 10.78
N ILE A 38 14.04 9.94 9.93
CA ILE A 38 14.09 9.25 8.62
C ILE A 38 15.19 9.83 7.75
N LEU A 39 15.33 11.15 7.69
CA LEU A 39 16.43 11.80 6.96
C LEU A 39 17.81 11.34 7.45
N SER A 40 17.95 11.02 8.74
CA SER A 40 19.18 10.42 9.28
C SER A 40 19.38 8.99 8.82
N LEU A 41 18.29 8.20 8.72
CA LEU A 41 18.32 6.81 8.26
C LEU A 41 18.73 6.68 6.78
N LEU A 42 18.42 7.66 5.94
CA LEU A 42 18.85 7.67 4.53
C LEU A 42 20.37 7.69 4.37
N LYS A 43 21.12 8.05 5.42
CA LYS A 43 22.59 8.07 5.41
C LYS A 43 23.21 6.71 5.72
N LEU A 44 22.41 5.75 6.19
CA LEU A 44 22.88 4.42 6.58
C LEU A 44 23.23 3.56 5.35
N PRO A 45 24.16 2.59 5.51
CA PRO A 45 24.52 1.67 4.43
C PRO A 45 23.32 0.93 3.84
N GLU A 46 22.37 0.52 4.68
CA GLU A 46 21.16 -0.22 4.27
C GLU A 46 20.32 0.58 3.26
N ALA A 47 20.21 1.90 3.44
CA ALA A 47 19.53 2.75 2.48
C ALA A 47 20.26 2.82 1.15
N ARG A 48 21.61 2.76 1.16
CA ARG A 48 22.43 2.75 -0.05
C ARG A 48 22.36 1.43 -0.81
N GLU A 49 22.00 0.35 -0.14
CA GLU A 49 21.87 -1.00 -0.72
C GLU A 49 20.43 -1.37 -1.09
N ALA A 50 19.45 -0.52 -0.76
CA ALA A 50 18.05 -0.81 -1.03
C ALA A 50 17.76 -0.89 -2.54
N ASP A 51 16.89 -1.80 -2.95
CA ASP A 51 16.42 -1.96 -4.34
C ASP A 51 15.22 -1.07 -4.65
N GLY A 52 14.69 -0.34 -3.69
CA GLY A 52 13.60 0.60 -3.84
C GLY A 52 13.19 1.26 -2.54
N PHE A 53 12.39 2.32 -2.66
CA PHE A 53 11.90 3.10 -1.54
C PHE A 53 10.39 3.32 -1.62
N GLY A 54 9.75 3.44 -0.45
CA GLY A 54 8.36 3.82 -0.34
C GLY A 54 8.08 4.66 0.90
N LEU A 55 7.08 5.53 0.79
CA LEU A 55 6.44 6.19 1.93
C LEU A 55 5.09 5.54 2.18
N ILE A 56 4.92 5.01 3.38
CA ILE A 56 3.69 4.39 3.84
C ILE A 56 3.28 5.00 5.18
N GLY A 57 2.12 4.68 5.69
CA GLY A 57 1.68 5.10 7.03
C GLY A 57 0.23 5.51 7.06
N GLY A 58 -0.03 6.68 7.64
CA GLY A 58 -1.33 7.34 7.57
C GLY A 58 -1.58 8.00 6.21
N GLU A 59 -2.31 9.10 6.21
CA GLU A 59 -2.47 9.92 5.01
C GLU A 59 -1.54 11.14 5.08
N PHE A 60 -0.81 11.40 4.00
CA PHE A 60 0.15 12.50 3.98
C PHE A 60 -0.47 13.85 3.60
N PHE A 61 -1.61 13.86 2.90
CA PHE A 61 -2.14 15.02 2.20
C PHE A 61 -3.51 15.49 2.71
N GLN A 62 -3.82 15.21 3.98
CA GLN A 62 -5.05 15.66 4.65
C GLN A 62 -4.77 16.79 5.67
N ASN A 63 -4.20 17.90 5.22
CA ASN A 63 -3.69 19.02 6.02
C ASN A 63 -2.49 18.64 6.93
N GLN A 64 -1.78 17.56 6.62
CA GLN A 64 -0.64 17.10 7.38
C GLN A 64 0.62 17.97 7.14
N LEU A 65 0.70 18.57 5.95
CA LEU A 65 1.78 19.47 5.54
C LEU A 65 1.44 20.96 5.78
N SER A 66 0.45 21.24 6.61
CA SER A 66 0.03 22.62 6.94
C SER A 66 1.07 23.39 7.75
N SER A 67 1.89 22.71 8.55
CA SER A 67 3.03 23.31 9.26
C SER A 67 4.19 23.52 8.28
N PRO A 68 4.76 24.75 8.17
CA PRO A 68 5.89 25.00 7.28
C PRO A 68 7.09 24.07 7.51
N SER A 69 7.45 23.81 8.78
CA SER A 69 8.56 22.95 9.13
C SER A 69 8.32 21.49 8.75
N VAL A 70 7.10 20.99 8.90
CA VAL A 70 6.74 19.63 8.46
C VAL A 70 6.79 19.55 6.95
N LYS A 71 6.23 20.54 6.25
CA LYS A 71 6.24 20.59 4.79
C LYS A 71 7.68 20.61 4.23
N GLU A 72 8.54 21.48 4.75
CA GLU A 72 9.93 21.59 4.33
C GLU A 72 10.69 20.28 4.49
N LEU A 73 10.61 19.65 5.66
CA LEU A 73 11.26 18.37 5.93
C LEU A 73 10.68 17.21 5.09
N PHE A 74 9.37 17.23 4.83
CA PHE A 74 8.73 16.21 3.98
C PHE A 74 9.20 16.36 2.52
N TYR A 75 9.28 17.57 2.00
CA TYR A 75 9.83 17.84 0.67
C TYR A 75 11.30 17.43 0.59
N GLU A 76 12.12 17.79 1.60
CA GLU A 76 13.51 17.34 1.67
C GLU A 76 13.60 15.80 1.65
N LEU A 77 12.74 15.10 2.40
CA LEU A 77 12.71 13.64 2.41
C LEU A 77 12.41 13.08 1.02
N VAL A 78 11.38 13.60 0.35
CA VAL A 78 10.99 13.19 -1.01
C VAL A 78 12.14 13.45 -1.98
N ASP A 79 12.76 14.62 -1.93
CA ASP A 79 13.87 15.00 -2.80
C ASP A 79 15.07 14.07 -2.62
N ARG A 80 15.46 13.77 -1.37
CA ARG A 80 16.57 12.86 -1.08
C ARG A 80 16.31 11.45 -1.60
N ILE A 81 15.09 10.93 -1.43
CA ILE A 81 14.75 9.60 -1.95
C ILE A 81 14.75 9.61 -3.48
N LEU A 82 14.25 10.66 -4.12
CA LEU A 82 14.28 10.80 -5.57
C LEU A 82 15.72 10.86 -6.10
N ASP A 83 16.60 11.64 -5.46
CA ASP A 83 18.01 11.70 -5.84
C ASP A 83 18.64 10.30 -5.78
N MET A 84 18.44 9.56 -4.69
CA MET A 84 18.93 8.19 -4.56
C MET A 84 18.33 7.24 -5.61
N THR A 85 17.06 7.43 -5.96
CA THR A 85 16.37 6.64 -6.99
C THR A 85 16.99 6.87 -8.36
N VAL A 86 17.32 8.13 -8.69
CA VAL A 86 17.97 8.50 -9.96
C VAL A 86 19.42 8.03 -9.99
N GLU A 87 20.21 8.37 -8.98
CA GLU A 87 21.62 8.02 -8.88
C GLU A 87 21.89 6.52 -9.02
N ARG A 88 20.98 5.71 -8.49
CA ARG A 88 21.09 4.25 -8.50
C ARG A 88 20.29 3.58 -9.60
N ASN A 89 19.62 4.35 -10.45
CA ASN A 89 18.73 3.87 -11.49
C ASN A 89 17.69 2.87 -10.97
N LEU A 90 17.10 3.15 -9.82
CA LEU A 90 16.00 2.35 -9.26
C LEU A 90 14.72 2.56 -10.09
N PRO A 91 13.82 1.58 -10.15
CA PRO A 91 12.66 1.65 -11.04
C PRO A 91 11.68 2.74 -10.63
N THR A 92 11.41 2.89 -9.34
CA THR A 92 10.46 3.90 -8.81
C THR A 92 10.62 4.11 -7.31
N PHE A 93 10.17 5.28 -6.89
CA PHE A 93 9.84 5.61 -5.52
C PHE A 93 8.31 5.68 -5.39
N TRP A 94 7.71 4.94 -4.45
CA TRP A 94 6.27 4.98 -4.29
C TRP A 94 5.82 5.74 -3.04
N ILE A 95 4.65 6.37 -3.15
CA ILE A 95 3.98 7.09 -2.06
C ILE A 95 2.58 6.50 -1.91
N ALA A 96 2.30 5.95 -0.73
CA ALA A 96 0.97 5.49 -0.40
C ALA A 96 0.06 6.68 -0.04
N THR A 97 -1.11 6.75 -0.65
CA THR A 97 -2.10 7.80 -0.38
C THR A 97 -3.52 7.29 -0.56
N SER A 98 -4.44 7.85 0.20
CA SER A 98 -5.84 7.47 0.09
C SER A 98 -6.53 8.04 -1.14
N LEU A 99 -6.08 9.19 -1.62
CA LEU A 99 -6.77 10.00 -2.63
C LEU A 99 -8.22 10.38 -2.27
N ILE A 100 -8.59 10.35 -0.98
CA ILE A 100 -9.95 10.71 -0.48
C ILE A 100 -9.88 12.07 0.21
N PHE A 101 -9.34 13.08 -0.47
CA PHE A 101 -9.17 14.44 0.02
C PHE A 101 -9.10 15.44 -1.14
N LYS A 102 -9.06 16.75 -0.81
CA LYS A 102 -8.85 17.81 -1.80
C LYS A 102 -7.35 17.93 -2.08
N MET A 103 -6.93 17.59 -3.29
CA MET A 103 -5.53 17.52 -3.68
C MET A 103 -4.80 18.89 -3.79
N ASP A 104 -5.56 19.97 -4.00
CA ASP A 104 -5.03 21.29 -4.40
C ASP A 104 -4.05 21.91 -3.39
N LYS A 105 -4.13 21.53 -2.11
CA LYS A 105 -3.31 22.16 -1.05
C LYS A 105 -1.97 21.52 -0.81
N GLU A 106 -1.86 20.21 -0.99
CA GLU A 106 -0.69 19.47 -0.55
C GLU A 106 -0.15 18.52 -1.61
N LEU A 107 -0.99 17.67 -2.21
CA LEU A 107 -0.54 16.69 -3.20
C LEU A 107 -0.16 17.36 -4.52
N LEU A 108 -1.02 18.21 -5.11
CA LEU A 108 -0.70 18.85 -6.38
C LEU A 108 0.55 19.75 -6.28
N PRO A 109 0.74 20.59 -5.24
CA PRO A 109 1.98 21.34 -5.08
C PRO A 109 3.24 20.48 -4.95
N LEU A 110 3.13 19.29 -4.34
CA LEU A 110 4.25 18.35 -4.31
C LEU A 110 4.53 17.78 -5.70
N LEU A 111 3.50 17.39 -6.45
CA LEU A 111 3.68 16.87 -7.81
C LEU A 111 4.22 17.93 -8.77
N GLU A 112 3.79 19.19 -8.65
CA GLU A 112 4.35 20.33 -9.36
C GLU A 112 5.86 20.48 -9.07
N HIS A 113 6.23 20.45 -7.80
CA HIS A 113 7.64 20.49 -7.38
C HIS A 113 8.47 19.34 -8.00
N ILE A 114 7.93 18.13 -8.03
CA ILE A 114 8.60 16.96 -8.65
C ILE A 114 8.66 17.11 -10.18
N GLN A 115 7.61 17.67 -10.79
CA GLN A 115 7.55 17.91 -12.23
C GLN A 115 8.59 18.96 -12.68
N GLU A 116 8.79 20.02 -11.89
CA GLU A 116 9.85 21.02 -12.15
C GLU A 116 11.24 20.38 -12.18
N ARG A 117 11.44 19.30 -11.45
CA ARG A 117 12.66 18.46 -11.47
C ARG A 117 12.68 17.43 -12.58
N GLN A 118 11.62 17.29 -13.38
CA GLN A 118 11.44 16.29 -14.45
C GLN A 118 11.54 14.82 -13.94
N LEU A 119 10.98 14.55 -12.76
CA LEU A 119 11.08 13.25 -12.07
C LEU A 119 9.71 12.58 -11.80
N LEU A 120 8.63 13.03 -12.44
CA LEU A 120 7.30 12.43 -12.24
C LEU A 120 7.23 10.96 -12.68
N ASP A 121 7.98 10.58 -13.71
CA ASP A 121 8.10 9.19 -14.17
C ASP A 121 8.76 8.26 -13.15
N ARG A 122 9.45 8.83 -12.16
CA ARG A 122 10.10 8.11 -11.04
C ARG A 122 9.17 7.91 -9.85
N ILE A 123 7.99 8.54 -9.85
CA ILE A 123 6.99 8.39 -8.79
C ILE A 123 5.95 7.35 -9.19
N LEU A 124 5.55 6.56 -8.19
CA LEU A 124 4.40 5.69 -8.25
C LEU A 124 3.48 6.05 -7.07
N LEU A 125 2.28 6.55 -7.34
CA LEU A 125 1.27 6.70 -6.31
C LEU A 125 0.57 5.36 -6.08
N CYS A 126 0.65 4.85 -4.85
CA CYS A 126 -0.07 3.66 -4.43
C CYS A 126 -1.32 4.08 -3.66
N THR A 127 -2.46 3.70 -4.18
CA THR A 127 -3.75 3.91 -3.49
C THR A 127 -4.45 2.57 -3.33
N SER A 128 -5.56 2.53 -2.61
CA SER A 128 -6.33 1.29 -2.51
C SER A 128 -7.77 1.53 -2.92
N TRP A 129 -8.40 0.50 -3.43
CA TRP A 129 -9.83 0.49 -3.70
C TRP A 129 -10.51 -0.67 -2.95
N ASP A 130 -11.59 -0.35 -2.27
CA ASP A 130 -12.50 -1.34 -1.69
C ASP A 130 -13.85 -0.67 -1.46
N SER A 131 -14.89 -1.21 -2.05
CA SER A 131 -16.22 -0.58 -2.07
C SER A 131 -16.95 -0.62 -0.72
N ILE A 132 -16.52 -1.45 0.21
CA ILE A 132 -17.19 -1.63 1.51
C ILE A 132 -16.32 -1.18 2.68
N TYR A 133 -15.08 -1.69 2.75
CA TYR A 133 -14.27 -1.52 3.96
C TYR A 133 -13.43 -0.24 3.95
N ARG A 134 -13.22 0.36 2.77
CA ARG A 134 -12.47 1.60 2.61
C ARG A 134 -13.36 2.84 2.52
N PHE A 135 -14.33 2.81 1.63
CA PHE A 135 -15.18 3.97 1.39
C PHE A 135 -16.37 4.00 2.34
N LYS A 136 -16.38 4.96 3.27
CA LYS A 136 -17.50 5.15 4.20
C LYS A 136 -18.78 5.69 3.54
N SER A 137 -18.69 6.08 2.27
CA SER A 137 -19.82 6.56 1.50
C SER A 137 -19.51 6.54 -0.01
N ARG A 138 -20.56 6.46 -0.82
CA ARG A 138 -20.46 6.64 -2.28
C ARG A 138 -19.82 7.98 -2.70
N ARG A 139 -19.94 9.01 -1.85
CA ARG A 139 -19.30 10.30 -2.09
C ARG A 139 -17.77 10.20 -1.95
N ALA A 140 -17.27 9.44 -0.98
CA ALA A 140 -15.85 9.21 -0.80
C ALA A 140 -15.26 8.41 -1.97
N GLU A 141 -15.95 7.37 -2.43
CA GLU A 141 -15.57 6.59 -3.59
C GLU A 141 -15.51 7.46 -4.87
N LYS A 142 -16.57 8.25 -5.15
CA LYS A 142 -16.57 9.18 -6.27
C LYS A 142 -15.47 10.24 -6.18
N LEU A 143 -15.17 10.74 -4.99
CA LEU A 143 -14.06 11.69 -4.81
C LEU A 143 -12.72 11.04 -5.16
N TRP A 144 -12.50 9.81 -4.71
CA TRP A 144 -11.32 9.04 -5.05
C TRP A 144 -11.20 8.86 -6.57
N GLU A 145 -12.27 8.39 -7.22
CA GLU A 145 -12.32 8.21 -8.68
C GLU A 145 -12.04 9.50 -9.46
N CYS A 146 -12.70 10.61 -9.08
CA CYS A 146 -12.44 11.92 -9.67
C CYS A 146 -10.98 12.37 -9.48
N ASN A 147 -10.38 12.09 -8.34
CA ASN A 147 -9.00 12.45 -8.07
C ASN A 147 -8.03 11.61 -8.92
N VAL A 148 -8.27 10.31 -9.09
CA VAL A 148 -7.48 9.47 -9.99
C VAL A 148 -7.51 9.99 -11.42
N LEU A 149 -8.71 10.22 -11.96
CA LEU A 149 -8.89 10.75 -13.33
C LEU A 149 -8.23 12.12 -13.51
N ARG A 150 -8.40 13.03 -12.53
CA ARG A 150 -7.77 14.35 -12.58
C ARG A 150 -6.25 14.28 -12.55
N LEU A 151 -5.67 13.34 -11.80
CA LEU A 151 -4.21 13.14 -11.79
C LEU A 151 -3.69 12.69 -13.15
N HIS A 152 -4.38 11.78 -13.84
CA HIS A 152 -4.01 11.37 -15.19
C HIS A 152 -4.15 12.50 -16.21
N GLU A 153 -5.16 13.37 -16.06
CA GLU A 153 -5.33 14.54 -16.91
C GLU A 153 -4.21 15.55 -16.73
N LEU A 154 -3.81 15.83 -15.48
CA LEU A 154 -2.78 16.82 -15.16
C LEU A 154 -1.36 16.30 -15.37
N TYR A 155 -1.14 15.02 -15.12
CA TYR A 155 0.19 14.39 -15.11
C TYR A 155 0.16 13.03 -15.83
N PRO A 156 0.12 13.00 -17.17
CA PRO A 156 -0.02 11.75 -17.94
C PRO A 156 1.11 10.74 -17.71
N GLU A 157 2.30 11.21 -17.32
CA GLU A 157 3.45 10.38 -17.00
C GLU A 157 3.42 9.78 -15.58
N LEU A 158 2.55 10.28 -14.70
CA LEU A 158 2.44 9.80 -13.34
C LEU A 158 1.76 8.42 -13.31
N ARG A 159 2.42 7.46 -12.71
CA ARG A 159 1.87 6.14 -12.53
C ARG A 159 1.05 6.04 -11.26
N ILE A 160 -0.15 5.48 -11.37
CA ILE A 160 -1.03 5.22 -10.24
C ILE A 160 -1.31 3.72 -10.16
N HIS A 161 -1.07 3.17 -8.99
CA HIS A 161 -1.27 1.77 -8.67
C HIS A 161 -2.40 1.65 -7.65
N VAL A 162 -3.32 0.75 -7.91
CA VAL A 162 -4.45 0.48 -7.00
C VAL A 162 -4.24 -0.87 -6.34
N GLU A 163 -4.23 -0.88 -5.02
CA GLU A 163 -4.18 -2.11 -4.25
C GLU A 163 -5.59 -2.49 -3.78
N THR A 164 -5.96 -3.73 -3.98
CA THR A 164 -7.25 -4.28 -3.54
C THR A 164 -7.02 -5.51 -2.68
N VAL A 165 -7.67 -5.57 -1.51
CA VAL A 165 -7.56 -6.73 -0.62
C VAL A 165 -8.52 -7.82 -1.08
N LEU A 166 -8.03 -9.05 -1.20
CA LEU A 166 -8.80 -10.25 -1.56
C LEU A 166 -9.71 -10.69 -0.41
N THR A 167 -10.72 -9.89 -0.13
CA THR A 167 -11.75 -10.24 0.87
C THR A 167 -12.78 -11.19 0.29
N GLU A 168 -13.53 -11.88 1.14
CA GLU A 168 -14.68 -12.69 0.71
C GLU A 168 -15.67 -11.89 -0.11
N HIS A 169 -15.93 -10.64 0.34
CA HIS A 169 -16.82 -9.74 -0.37
C HIS A 169 -16.29 -9.38 -1.76
N PHE A 170 -15.02 -8.99 -1.88
CA PHE A 170 -14.43 -8.59 -3.16
C PHE A 170 -14.47 -9.73 -4.17
N MET A 171 -14.09 -10.94 -3.76
CA MET A 171 -14.09 -12.09 -4.66
C MET A 171 -15.50 -12.48 -5.11
N ASN A 172 -16.50 -12.40 -4.22
CA ASN A 172 -17.90 -12.62 -4.60
C ASN A 172 -18.38 -11.53 -5.56
N LEU A 173 -18.05 -10.25 -5.32
CA LEU A 173 -18.39 -9.16 -6.23
C LEU A 173 -17.86 -9.43 -7.65
N TYR A 174 -16.63 -9.92 -7.76
CA TYR A 174 -16.03 -10.28 -9.04
C TYR A 174 -16.72 -11.49 -9.68
N LEU A 175 -16.96 -12.55 -8.91
CA LEU A 175 -17.62 -13.79 -9.36
C LEU A 175 -19.06 -13.57 -9.81
N GLU A 176 -19.73 -12.55 -9.28
CA GLU A 176 -21.10 -12.16 -9.62
C GLU A 176 -21.18 -11.16 -10.78
N GLY A 177 -20.02 -10.76 -11.34
CA GLY A 177 -19.95 -9.82 -12.44
C GLY A 177 -20.14 -8.35 -12.05
N GLY A 178 -20.08 -8.05 -10.74
CA GLY A 178 -20.15 -6.67 -10.22
C GLY A 178 -18.84 -5.90 -10.30
N TYR A 179 -17.76 -6.55 -10.72
CA TYR A 179 -16.45 -5.95 -10.94
C TYR A 179 -15.74 -6.67 -12.10
N ASP A 180 -15.13 -5.92 -12.97
CA ASP A 180 -14.21 -6.39 -14.02
C ASP A 180 -12.89 -5.62 -13.93
N LYS A 181 -11.76 -6.35 -13.79
CA LYS A 181 -10.43 -5.76 -13.65
C LYS A 181 -10.07 -4.88 -14.85
N TRP A 182 -10.31 -5.39 -16.05
CA TRP A 182 -9.85 -4.74 -17.26
C TRP A 182 -10.65 -3.49 -17.57
N GLU A 183 -11.97 -3.55 -17.40
CA GLU A 183 -12.85 -2.39 -17.52
C GLU A 183 -12.48 -1.32 -16.47
N PHE A 184 -12.19 -1.73 -15.24
CA PHE A 184 -11.80 -0.84 -14.15
C PHE A 184 -10.44 -0.16 -14.43
N GLU A 185 -9.45 -0.94 -14.85
CA GLU A 185 -8.11 -0.44 -15.20
C GLU A 185 -8.15 0.51 -16.40
N ASP A 186 -8.88 0.14 -17.48
CA ASP A 186 -9.02 0.95 -18.69
C ASP A 186 -9.75 2.27 -18.40
N ARG A 187 -10.86 2.21 -17.65
CA ARG A 187 -11.66 3.38 -17.31
C ARG A 187 -10.91 4.40 -16.46
N LEU A 188 -10.04 3.95 -15.56
CA LEU A 188 -9.32 4.81 -14.64
C LEU A 188 -7.87 5.06 -15.03
N GLY A 189 -7.35 4.37 -16.04
CA GLY A 189 -5.93 4.46 -16.43
C GLY A 189 -4.97 3.92 -15.36
N VAL A 190 -5.40 3.00 -14.53
CA VAL A 190 -4.63 2.46 -13.39
C VAL A 190 -4.26 1.00 -13.61
N ARG A 191 -3.36 0.49 -12.77
CA ARG A 191 -3.11 -0.94 -12.63
C ARG A 191 -3.57 -1.40 -11.25
N VAL A 192 -4.24 -2.56 -11.20
CA VAL A 192 -4.73 -3.16 -9.96
C VAL A 192 -3.86 -4.34 -9.54
N ASP A 193 -3.33 -4.26 -8.33
CA ASP A 193 -2.68 -5.37 -7.64
C ASP A 193 -3.57 -5.90 -6.52
N TYR A 194 -3.44 -7.19 -6.24
CA TYR A 194 -4.21 -7.87 -5.22
C TYR A 194 -3.35 -8.20 -4.02
N LEU A 195 -3.88 -7.90 -2.84
CA LEU A 195 -3.24 -8.17 -1.56
C LEU A 195 -4.05 -9.21 -0.79
N GLU A 196 -3.36 -10.15 -0.15
CA GLU A 196 -4.01 -11.04 0.80
C GLU A 196 -4.41 -10.27 2.07
N PRO A 197 -5.54 -10.62 2.69
CA PRO A 197 -5.95 -10.04 3.96
C PRO A 197 -4.97 -10.45 5.07
N ASN A 198 -4.39 -9.46 5.70
CA ASN A 198 -3.42 -9.66 6.77
C ASN A 198 -4.14 -9.91 8.10
N THR A 199 -3.92 -11.08 8.70
CA THR A 199 -4.54 -11.50 9.96
C THR A 199 -3.60 -11.38 11.17
N GLY A 200 -2.36 -10.97 10.96
CA GLY A 200 -1.30 -11.02 11.99
C GLY A 200 -1.29 -9.87 12.98
N PHE A 201 -2.03 -8.80 12.74
CA PHE A 201 -2.08 -7.65 13.64
C PHE A 201 -3.12 -7.84 14.75
N GLN A 202 -2.76 -7.56 16.01
CA GLN A 202 -3.71 -7.62 17.12
C GLN A 202 -4.95 -6.74 16.90
N GLY A 203 -4.77 -5.56 16.28
CA GLY A 203 -5.87 -4.69 15.89
C GLY A 203 -6.78 -5.34 14.85
N ILE A 204 -6.23 -6.06 13.90
CA ILE A 204 -6.97 -6.77 12.86
C ILE A 204 -7.73 -7.97 13.43
N LYS A 205 -7.20 -8.69 14.40
CA LYS A 205 -7.94 -9.79 15.01
C LYS A 205 -9.27 -9.30 15.58
N ASN A 206 -9.26 -8.18 16.31
CA ASN A 206 -10.48 -7.56 16.80
C ASN A 206 -11.39 -7.00 15.71
N PHE A 207 -10.82 -6.68 14.55
CA PHE A 207 -11.55 -6.23 13.38
C PHE A 207 -12.19 -7.40 12.62
N VAL A 208 -11.44 -8.47 12.36
CA VAL A 208 -11.94 -9.69 11.70
C VAL A 208 -13.13 -10.25 12.44
N ASP A 209 -13.12 -10.23 13.78
CA ASP A 209 -14.24 -10.67 14.61
C ASP A 209 -15.47 -9.74 14.50
N ARG A 210 -15.30 -8.50 14.05
CA ARG A 210 -16.38 -7.49 13.95
C ARG A 210 -16.87 -7.26 12.53
N VAL A 211 -16.07 -7.59 11.52
CA VAL A 211 -16.38 -7.34 10.11
C VAL A 211 -16.60 -8.69 9.40
N PRO A 212 -17.86 -9.12 9.26
CA PRO A 212 -18.18 -10.37 8.57
C PRO A 212 -17.70 -10.29 7.11
N ASN A 213 -17.26 -11.43 6.58
CA ASN A 213 -16.80 -11.58 5.19
C ASN A 213 -15.54 -10.79 4.81
N PHE A 214 -14.75 -10.35 5.79
CA PHE A 214 -13.44 -9.77 5.50
C PHE A 214 -12.46 -10.86 5.06
N LEU A 215 -12.32 -11.92 5.86
CA LEU A 215 -11.51 -13.07 5.46
C LEU A 215 -12.27 -13.94 4.47
N ALA A 216 -11.61 -14.28 3.40
CA ALA A 216 -12.14 -15.22 2.41
C ALA A 216 -12.35 -16.62 2.99
N LYS A 217 -13.32 -17.33 2.45
CA LYS A 217 -13.39 -18.77 2.56
C LYS A 217 -12.46 -19.38 1.51
N ARG A 218 -11.82 -20.48 1.86
CA ARG A 218 -10.94 -21.18 0.92
C ARG A 218 -11.67 -21.60 -0.35
N ALA A 219 -12.89 -22.08 -0.22
CA ALA A 219 -13.71 -22.46 -1.36
C ALA A 219 -13.98 -21.29 -2.33
N THR A 220 -14.26 -20.09 -1.80
CA THR A 220 -14.45 -18.87 -2.59
C THR A 220 -13.18 -18.49 -3.31
N PHE A 221 -12.03 -18.52 -2.64
CA PHE A 221 -10.73 -18.23 -3.26
C PHE A 221 -10.42 -19.21 -4.40
N LEU A 222 -10.56 -20.50 -4.18
CA LEU A 222 -10.30 -21.52 -5.22
C LEU A 222 -11.28 -21.38 -6.40
N ARG A 223 -12.54 -21.03 -6.14
CA ARG A 223 -13.52 -20.72 -7.17
C ARG A 223 -13.11 -19.47 -7.97
N PHE A 224 -12.70 -18.39 -7.29
CA PHE A 224 -12.21 -17.16 -7.90
C PHE A 224 -11.01 -17.43 -8.82
N VAL A 225 -10.04 -18.21 -8.37
CA VAL A 225 -8.88 -18.56 -9.21
C VAL A 225 -9.31 -19.36 -10.43
N ARG A 226 -10.19 -20.37 -10.25
CA ARG A 226 -10.63 -21.22 -11.33
C ARG A 226 -11.51 -20.51 -12.36
N GLU A 227 -12.41 -19.64 -11.96
CA GLU A 227 -13.43 -19.05 -12.81
C GLU A 227 -13.01 -17.66 -13.35
N VAL A 228 -12.17 -16.95 -12.62
CA VAL A 228 -11.73 -15.59 -12.98
C VAL A 228 -10.26 -15.55 -13.38
N VAL A 229 -9.34 -15.86 -12.45
CA VAL A 229 -7.89 -15.72 -12.72
C VAL A 229 -7.44 -16.61 -13.87
N SER A 230 -8.02 -17.80 -14.04
CA SER A 230 -7.71 -18.71 -15.15
C SER A 230 -7.95 -18.09 -16.53
N THR A 231 -8.85 -17.12 -16.63
CA THR A 231 -9.16 -16.43 -17.89
C THR A 231 -8.20 -15.27 -18.21
N TRP A 232 -7.38 -14.86 -17.25
CA TRP A 232 -6.46 -13.75 -17.43
C TRP A 232 -5.31 -14.07 -18.40
N PRO A 233 -4.65 -13.07 -18.97
CA PRO A 233 -3.40 -13.26 -19.71
C PRO A 233 -2.35 -14.01 -18.88
N ALA A 234 -1.49 -14.78 -19.53
CA ALA A 234 -0.53 -15.65 -18.85
C ALA A 234 0.37 -14.90 -17.84
N GLN A 235 0.82 -13.68 -18.20
CA GLN A 235 1.66 -12.88 -17.33
C GLN A 235 0.89 -12.43 -16.07
N ASP A 236 -0.34 -11.95 -16.21
CA ASP A 236 -1.17 -11.51 -15.09
C ASP A 236 -1.52 -12.67 -14.14
N LYS A 237 -1.76 -13.87 -14.69
CA LYS A 237 -1.91 -15.10 -13.88
C LYS A 237 -0.66 -15.39 -13.07
N MET A 238 0.49 -15.34 -13.71
CA MET A 238 1.77 -15.61 -13.04
C MET A 238 2.08 -14.57 -11.98
N ASP A 239 1.79 -13.28 -12.23
CA ASP A 239 1.97 -12.20 -11.28
C ASP A 239 1.05 -12.38 -10.07
N PHE A 240 -0.21 -12.75 -10.29
CA PHE A 240 -1.17 -13.05 -9.24
C PHE A 240 -0.77 -14.27 -8.39
N LEU A 241 -0.38 -15.37 -9.03
CA LEU A 241 -0.02 -16.62 -8.35
C LEU A 241 1.41 -16.60 -7.77
N ASN A 242 2.20 -15.59 -8.09
CA ASN A 242 3.53 -15.39 -7.57
C ASN A 242 3.64 -14.01 -6.90
N PRO A 243 2.89 -13.77 -5.83
CA PRO A 243 2.94 -12.48 -5.15
C PRO A 243 4.39 -12.18 -4.80
N ARG A 244 4.87 -11.05 -5.28
CA ARG A 244 6.25 -10.63 -5.05
C ARG A 244 6.46 -10.57 -3.55
N ILE A 245 7.29 -11.45 -3.02
CA ILE A 245 7.74 -11.40 -1.64
C ILE A 245 8.55 -10.10 -1.52
N ARG A 246 7.90 -9.05 -1.06
CA ARG A 246 8.57 -7.80 -0.74
C ARG A 246 9.19 -8.01 0.64
N SER A 247 10.50 -8.23 0.69
CA SER A 247 11.23 -8.07 1.94
C SER A 247 11.25 -6.57 2.23
N ASN A 248 10.40 -6.13 3.14
CA ASN A 248 10.28 -4.73 3.49
C ASN A 248 11.01 -4.49 4.81
N VAL A 249 11.95 -3.57 4.81
CA VAL A 249 12.46 -2.98 6.05
C VAL A 249 11.62 -1.74 6.33
N VAL A 250 10.81 -1.77 7.38
CA VAL A 250 10.07 -0.59 7.83
C VAL A 250 10.83 0.00 9.01
N TYR A 251 11.30 1.22 8.84
CA TYR A 251 11.88 1.98 9.94
C TYR A 251 10.77 2.74 10.63
N ASN A 252 10.54 2.35 11.85
CA ASN A 252 9.60 3.02 12.72
C ASN A 252 10.28 3.99 13.67
N ILE A 253 9.53 4.99 14.09
CA ILE A 253 10.07 6.21 14.68
C ILE A 253 9.78 6.34 16.17
N GLU A 254 8.79 5.62 16.70
CA GLU A 254 8.34 5.87 18.08
C GLU A 254 9.40 5.62 19.15
N ASP A 255 10.35 4.71 18.92
CA ASP A 255 11.30 4.29 19.97
C ASP A 255 12.77 4.46 19.56
N GLY A 256 13.06 4.95 18.37
CA GLY A 256 14.44 5.04 17.88
C GLY A 256 15.10 3.69 17.61
N GLU A 257 14.34 2.60 17.64
CA GLU A 257 14.84 1.27 17.36
C GLU A 257 14.57 0.84 15.91
N HIS A 258 15.59 0.24 15.29
CA HIS A 258 15.51 -0.32 13.96
C HIS A 258 14.76 -1.65 14.01
N HIS A 259 13.55 -1.68 13.50
CA HIS A 259 12.83 -2.94 13.32
C HIS A 259 13.14 -3.50 11.94
N ARG A 260 14.04 -4.46 11.88
CA ARG A 260 14.30 -5.24 10.68
C ARG A 260 13.14 -6.20 10.49
N ILE A 261 12.37 -6.00 9.43
CA ILE A 261 11.38 -6.97 9.01
C ILE A 261 12.12 -8.01 8.17
N GLY A 262 12.58 -9.06 8.84
CA GLY A 262 12.98 -10.28 8.15
C GLY A 262 11.74 -10.93 7.57
N ASP A 263 11.88 -11.44 6.37
CA ASP A 263 10.96 -12.32 5.66
C ASP A 263 9.50 -12.30 6.19
N ARG A 264 8.70 -11.29 5.79
CA ARG A 264 7.25 -11.23 5.99
C ARG A 264 6.71 -10.70 7.32
N HIS A 265 7.37 -9.78 7.97
CA HIS A 265 6.76 -9.13 9.14
C HIS A 265 6.61 -7.63 8.91
N ILE A 266 5.38 -7.17 8.78
CA ILE A 266 5.06 -5.78 9.04
C ILE A 266 4.92 -5.65 10.55
N ILE A 267 5.81 -4.93 11.19
CA ILE A 267 5.71 -4.65 12.62
C ILE A 267 4.97 -3.33 12.75
N PRO A 268 3.78 -3.35 13.34
CA PRO A 268 3.15 -2.09 13.75
C PRO A 268 4.03 -1.45 14.79
N ILE A 269 4.05 -0.23 14.67
CA ILE A 269 4.71 0.84 15.35
C ILE A 269 4.60 0.73 16.84
N ALA A 270 3.99 0.16 17.58
CA ALA A 270 3.98 0.04 19.00
C ALA A 270 3.73 -1.40 19.45
N GLN A 271 4.70 -1.96 20.11
CA GLN A 271 4.57 -3.11 20.99
C GLN A 271 4.01 -4.39 20.36
N GLN A 272 4.83 -5.10 19.57
CA GLN A 272 4.53 -6.51 19.38
C GLN A 272 5.66 -7.40 19.86
N PRO A 273 5.32 -8.50 20.54
CA PRO A 273 6.29 -9.54 20.82
C PRO A 273 6.74 -10.12 19.48
N THR A 274 8.02 -10.22 19.30
CA THR A 274 8.80 -10.60 18.11
C THR A 274 8.47 -11.97 17.48
N ASN A 275 7.40 -12.65 17.86
CA ASN A 275 7.16 -14.04 17.55
C ASN A 275 5.87 -14.37 16.80
N HIS A 276 5.13 -13.39 16.30
CA HIS A 276 3.93 -13.71 15.54
C HIS A 276 4.18 -13.61 14.03
N ARG A 277 4.31 -14.76 13.38
CA ARG A 277 4.17 -14.88 11.93
C ARG A 277 2.82 -14.31 11.51
N ILE A 278 2.82 -13.35 10.60
CA ILE A 278 1.62 -12.90 9.91
C ILE A 278 1.03 -14.10 9.18
N LYS A 279 -0.17 -14.49 9.55
CA LYS A 279 -0.90 -15.53 8.83
C LYS A 279 -1.86 -14.85 7.86
N TYR A 280 -1.59 -15.03 6.57
CA TYR A 280 -2.57 -14.77 5.53
C TYR A 280 -3.47 -15.99 5.44
N GLY A 281 -4.65 -15.95 6.03
CA GLY A 281 -5.48 -17.12 6.22
C GLY A 281 -6.90 -16.97 5.67
N TYR A 282 -7.55 -18.11 5.59
CA TYR A 282 -8.97 -18.20 5.33
C TYR A 282 -9.78 -18.16 6.64
N SER A 283 -11.05 -17.83 6.55
CA SER A 283 -11.98 -17.87 7.71
C SER A 283 -12.34 -19.29 8.14
N ASP A 284 -12.21 -20.25 7.24
CA ASP A 284 -12.69 -21.63 7.38
C ASP A 284 -11.60 -22.70 7.20
N SER A 285 -10.32 -22.31 7.17
CA SER A 285 -9.22 -23.26 6.93
C SER A 285 -7.94 -22.80 7.63
N ASP A 286 -7.17 -23.78 8.13
CA ASP A 286 -5.83 -23.56 8.69
C ASP A 286 -4.76 -23.31 7.60
N ARG A 287 -5.09 -23.50 6.33
CA ARG A 287 -4.23 -23.20 5.20
C ARG A 287 -4.19 -21.70 4.97
N THR A 288 -3.12 -21.24 4.35
CA THR A 288 -2.96 -19.85 3.91
C THR A 288 -3.21 -19.76 2.39
N MET A 289 -3.49 -18.54 1.90
CA MET A 289 -3.57 -18.31 0.45
C MET A 289 -2.22 -18.63 -0.21
N GLU A 290 -1.11 -18.39 0.48
CA GLU A 290 0.23 -18.74 0.00
C GLU A 290 0.41 -20.25 -0.24
N ASP A 291 -0.15 -21.08 0.64
CA ASP A 291 -0.10 -22.54 0.44
C ASP A 291 -0.86 -22.96 -0.83
N ASP A 292 -1.99 -22.30 -1.09
CA ASP A 292 -2.77 -22.57 -2.31
C ASP A 292 -2.13 -21.95 -3.56
N TYR A 293 -1.49 -20.78 -3.49
CA TYR A 293 -0.71 -20.24 -4.61
C TYR A 293 0.39 -21.21 -5.08
N LYS A 294 1.09 -21.87 -4.14
CA LYS A 294 2.11 -22.86 -4.50
C LYS A 294 1.50 -24.03 -5.26
N LEU A 295 0.39 -24.57 -4.77
CA LEU A 295 -0.30 -25.68 -5.43
C LEU A 295 -0.85 -25.30 -6.82
N LEU A 296 -1.41 -24.11 -6.94
CA LEU A 296 -2.00 -23.62 -8.19
C LEU A 296 -0.94 -23.34 -9.25
N ARG A 297 0.24 -22.81 -8.86
CA ARG A 297 1.37 -22.63 -9.80
C ARG A 297 1.84 -23.93 -10.44
N ASP A 298 1.82 -25.02 -9.67
CA ASP A 298 2.28 -26.33 -10.13
C ASP A 298 1.23 -27.02 -11.03
N SER A 299 0.00 -26.48 -11.10
CA SER A 299 -1.13 -27.06 -11.82
C SER A 299 -1.58 -26.25 -13.07
N ILE A 300 -1.03 -25.05 -13.26
CA ILE A 300 -1.31 -24.16 -14.41
C ILE A 300 -0.08 -24.07 -15.33
#